data_3324b0b2d4281b8d34e4d4015f9ecf4f
#
_entry.id   3324b0b2d4281b8d34e4d4015f9ecf4f
#
_cell.length_a   1.000
_cell.length_b   1.000
_cell.length_c   1.000
_cell.angle_alpha   90.00
_cell.angle_beta   90.00
_cell.angle_gamma   90.00
#
_symmetry.space_group_name_H-M   'P 1'
#
loop_
_entity.id
_entity.type
_entity.pdbx_description
1 polymer ?
#
loop_
_entity_poly.entity_id
_entity_poly.type
_entity_poly.pdbx_seq_one_letter_code
_entity_poly.pdbx_strand_id
1 'polypeptide(L)'
;MATAALVRPLELGADIVVLSTTKFYTGNGAAIGGAIVDGGSFDWTVERDGESVFPLFTTPDPAYHGLKYADLGAPAFALRARAGLLRDTGAAISPFNAWVALQGIDTLALRVEKHNANAKKVAEFLATHDKVAKVNYAGLEGSPYKATQEKLGLKYTGSVLSFDIAGDQDDKTAAWKFIDALKPVSYTHLTLPTICSV
;
A
#
# COMPACT_ATOMS: atom_id res chain seq x y z
N MET A 1 -0.94 -1.12 1.81
CA MET A 1 -1.13 -0.72 3.21
C MET A 1 0.14 -0.15 3.85
N ALA A 2 1.31 -0.41 3.28
CA ALA A 2 2.52 0.31 3.70
C ALA A 2 2.36 1.82 3.46
N THR A 3 3.04 2.63 4.24
CA THR A 3 3.05 4.08 4.14
C THR A 3 4.49 4.57 4.04
N ALA A 4 4.70 5.82 3.66
CA ALA A 4 6.03 6.43 3.63
C ALA A 4 6.72 6.45 5.01
N ALA A 5 5.97 6.26 6.10
CA ALA A 5 6.51 6.08 7.44
C ALA A 5 7.14 4.69 7.65
N LEU A 6 6.76 3.69 6.83
CA LEU A 6 7.33 2.33 6.87
C LEU A 6 8.42 2.15 5.82
N VAL A 7 8.12 2.50 4.58
CA VAL A 7 8.99 2.25 3.43
C VAL A 7 8.79 3.34 2.39
N ARG A 8 9.88 3.75 1.75
CA ARG A 8 9.89 4.78 0.69
C ARG A 8 10.36 4.15 -0.61
N PRO A 9 9.42 3.58 -1.40
CA PRO A 9 9.79 2.82 -2.59
C PRO A 9 10.57 3.61 -3.64
N LEU A 10 10.35 4.92 -3.77
CA LEU A 10 11.12 5.78 -4.68
C LEU A 10 12.60 5.82 -4.31
N GLU A 11 12.94 5.84 -3.02
CA GLU A 11 14.33 5.80 -2.54
C GLU A 11 14.96 4.41 -2.75
N LEU A 12 14.15 3.38 -3.00
CA LEU A 12 14.57 2.00 -3.28
C LEU A 12 14.56 1.66 -4.78
N GLY A 13 14.36 2.64 -5.65
CA GLY A 13 14.44 2.49 -7.10
C GLY A 13 13.11 2.27 -7.83
N ALA A 14 11.98 2.45 -7.17
CA ALA A 14 10.70 2.50 -7.87
C ALA A 14 10.53 3.85 -8.58
N ASP A 15 9.98 3.85 -9.79
CA ASP A 15 9.71 5.07 -10.55
C ASP A 15 8.39 5.71 -10.15
N ILE A 16 7.38 4.89 -9.88
CA ILE A 16 6.02 5.34 -9.55
C ILE A 16 5.51 4.54 -8.36
N VAL A 17 4.86 5.22 -7.41
CA VAL A 17 4.19 4.60 -6.27
C VAL A 17 2.70 4.87 -6.33
N VAL A 18 1.90 3.82 -6.34
CA VAL A 18 0.43 3.89 -6.25
C VAL A 18 0.02 3.41 -4.86
N LEU A 19 -0.76 4.22 -4.16
CA LEU A 19 -1.15 3.91 -2.79
C LEU A 19 -2.62 4.22 -2.51
N SER A 20 -3.20 3.46 -1.59
CA SER A 20 -4.52 3.74 -1.05
C SER A 20 -4.41 4.66 0.16
N THR A 21 -5.01 5.83 0.08
CA THR A 21 -5.12 6.72 1.25
C THR A 21 -6.24 6.29 2.20
N THR A 22 -7.18 5.45 1.73
CA THR A 22 -8.28 4.87 2.51
C THR A 22 -7.84 4.20 3.81
N LYS A 23 -6.64 3.60 3.83
CA LYS A 23 -6.15 2.74 4.92
C LYS A 23 -5.42 3.57 5.98
N PHE A 24 -4.13 3.36 6.16
CA PHE A 24 -3.36 4.00 7.23
C PHE A 24 -3.17 5.51 7.07
N TYR A 25 -3.19 6.05 5.86
CA TYR A 25 -3.08 7.49 5.67
C TYR A 25 -4.26 8.24 6.30
N THR A 26 -5.48 7.87 5.95
CA THR A 26 -6.69 8.42 6.58
C THR A 26 -6.85 7.93 8.02
N GLY A 27 -6.68 6.62 8.25
CA GLY A 27 -6.52 6.00 9.57
C GLY A 27 -7.79 5.82 10.40
N ASN A 28 -8.93 6.36 9.97
CA ASN A 28 -10.19 6.35 10.72
C ASN A 28 -11.36 5.71 9.95
N GLY A 29 -11.14 5.21 8.74
CA GLY A 29 -12.17 4.57 7.92
C GLY A 29 -13.24 5.49 7.35
N ALA A 30 -13.09 6.81 7.50
CA ALA A 30 -14.12 7.77 7.13
C ALA A 30 -14.07 8.21 5.66
N ALA A 31 -12.98 7.96 4.94
CA ALA A 31 -12.81 8.41 3.56
C ALA A 31 -12.13 7.36 2.68
N ILE A 32 -12.60 7.27 1.44
CA ILE A 32 -11.97 6.47 0.40
C ILE A 32 -11.14 7.41 -0.48
N GLY A 33 -9.91 6.99 -0.79
CA GLY A 33 -9.04 7.75 -1.66
C GLY A 33 -7.77 7.01 -2.05
N GLY A 34 -7.02 7.58 -2.95
CA GLY A 34 -5.74 7.09 -3.43
C GLY A 34 -4.81 8.23 -3.80
N ALA A 35 -3.54 7.91 -3.96
CA ALA A 35 -2.57 8.83 -4.51
C ALA A 35 -1.59 8.08 -5.42
N ILE A 36 -1.10 8.79 -6.41
CA ILE A 36 -0.02 8.35 -7.28
C ILE A 36 1.12 9.33 -7.09
N VAL A 37 2.30 8.81 -6.79
CA VAL A 37 3.53 9.60 -6.62
C VAL A 37 4.49 9.20 -7.72
N ASP A 38 4.85 10.17 -8.55
CA ASP A 38 5.82 10.01 -9.63
C ASP A 38 7.18 10.49 -9.15
N GLY A 39 8.21 9.65 -9.34
CA GLY A 39 9.60 10.02 -9.05
C GLY A 39 10.19 11.01 -10.06
N GLY A 40 9.57 11.12 -11.24
CA GLY A 40 9.96 12.06 -12.29
C GLY A 40 11.27 11.74 -13.02
N SER A 41 11.85 10.57 -12.76
CA SER A 41 13.15 10.18 -13.34
C SER A 41 13.06 9.15 -14.46
N PHE A 42 11.87 8.58 -14.68
CA PHE A 42 11.70 7.55 -15.69
C PHE A 42 11.81 8.12 -17.11
N ASP A 43 12.56 7.43 -17.97
CA ASP A 43 12.71 7.80 -19.39
C ASP A 43 11.54 7.26 -20.22
N TRP A 44 10.66 8.15 -20.60
CA TRP A 44 9.48 7.85 -21.44
C TRP A 44 9.80 7.78 -22.94
N THR A 45 11.06 8.06 -23.35
CA THR A 45 11.48 8.06 -24.75
C THR A 45 12.07 6.73 -25.22
N VAL A 46 12.08 5.72 -24.38
CA VAL A 46 12.64 4.38 -24.68
C VAL A 46 12.03 3.81 -25.96
N GLU A 47 12.90 3.36 -26.85
CA GLU A 47 12.56 2.67 -28.10
C GLU A 47 12.97 1.20 -28.05
N ARG A 48 12.25 0.35 -28.76
CA ARG A 48 12.58 -1.04 -29.03
C ARG A 48 12.30 -1.32 -30.51
N ASP A 49 13.31 -1.84 -31.21
CA ASP A 49 13.23 -2.14 -32.65
C ASP A 49 12.86 -0.92 -33.52
N GLY A 50 13.25 0.30 -33.08
CA GLY A 50 12.92 1.56 -33.75
C GLY A 50 11.53 2.11 -33.51
N GLU A 51 10.77 1.49 -32.61
CA GLU A 51 9.44 1.95 -32.22
C GLU A 51 9.40 2.39 -30.75
N SER A 52 8.62 3.42 -30.45
CA SER A 52 8.42 3.89 -29.08
C SER A 52 7.73 2.84 -28.23
N VAL A 53 8.32 2.50 -27.09
CA VAL A 53 7.70 1.63 -26.08
C VAL A 53 6.51 2.31 -25.41
N PHE A 54 6.52 3.66 -25.36
CA PHE A 54 5.49 4.46 -24.69
C PHE A 54 4.85 5.47 -25.65
N PRO A 55 4.09 5.03 -26.67
CA PRO A 55 3.55 5.93 -27.69
C PRO A 55 2.62 7.01 -27.12
N LEU A 56 1.94 6.75 -26.00
CA LEU A 56 1.11 7.75 -25.32
C LEU A 56 1.89 8.95 -24.77
N PHE A 57 3.21 8.83 -24.66
CA PHE A 57 4.10 9.90 -24.20
C PHE A 57 4.88 10.56 -25.34
N THR A 58 5.18 9.82 -26.39
CA THR A 58 6.05 10.25 -27.49
C THR A 58 5.30 10.71 -28.74
N THR A 59 4.03 10.28 -28.91
CA THR A 59 3.18 10.74 -30.02
C THR A 59 2.59 12.11 -29.68
N PRO A 60 2.54 13.05 -30.65
CA PRO A 60 1.88 14.34 -30.47
C PRO A 60 0.41 14.17 -30.09
N ASP A 61 -0.03 14.79 -29.00
CA ASP A 61 -1.43 14.75 -28.56
C ASP A 61 -2.23 15.87 -29.24
N PRO A 62 -3.17 15.54 -30.13
CA PRO A 62 -3.96 16.55 -30.86
C PRO A 62 -4.88 17.37 -29.94
N ALA A 63 -5.29 16.80 -28.77
CA ALA A 63 -6.13 17.50 -27.79
C ALA A 63 -5.35 18.58 -27.03
N TYR A 64 -4.02 18.55 -27.10
CA TYR A 64 -3.12 19.50 -26.46
C TYR A 64 -2.13 20.14 -27.47
N HIS A 65 -2.64 20.49 -28.64
CA HIS A 65 -1.87 21.22 -29.66
C HIS A 65 -0.60 20.52 -30.14
N GLY A 66 -0.59 19.20 -30.13
CA GLY A 66 0.57 18.39 -30.53
C GLY A 66 1.63 18.21 -29.48
N LEU A 67 1.30 18.45 -28.20
CA LEU A 67 2.21 18.20 -27.07
C LEU A 67 2.65 16.73 -27.03
N LYS A 68 3.93 16.50 -26.90
CA LYS A 68 4.50 15.21 -26.51
C LYS A 68 4.81 15.26 -25.01
N TYR A 69 4.18 14.40 -24.23
CA TYR A 69 4.36 14.42 -22.77
C TYR A 69 5.78 14.10 -22.35
N ALA A 70 6.50 13.25 -23.11
CA ALA A 70 7.91 12.93 -22.82
C ALA A 70 8.81 14.19 -22.83
N ASP A 71 8.48 15.21 -23.64
CA ASP A 71 9.27 16.44 -23.72
C ASP A 71 9.16 17.31 -22.46
N LEU A 72 8.21 17.01 -21.57
CA LEU A 72 8.01 17.75 -20.32
C LEU A 72 8.98 17.32 -19.19
N GLY A 73 9.72 16.23 -19.38
CA GLY A 73 10.64 15.72 -18.38
C GLY A 73 9.93 15.21 -17.12
N ALA A 74 10.38 15.63 -15.94
CA ALA A 74 9.90 15.13 -14.65
C ALA A 74 8.36 15.09 -14.47
N PRO A 75 7.55 16.09 -14.88
CA PRO A 75 6.10 16.04 -14.72
C PRO A 75 5.36 15.24 -15.79
N ALA A 76 6.05 14.58 -16.73
CA ALA A 76 5.44 13.92 -17.90
C ALA A 76 4.31 12.96 -17.52
N PHE A 77 4.55 12.05 -16.58
CA PHE A 77 3.55 11.06 -16.16
C PHE A 77 2.36 11.71 -15.46
N ALA A 78 2.63 12.59 -14.48
CA ALA A 78 1.58 13.24 -13.72
C ALA A 78 0.68 14.09 -14.63
N LEU A 79 1.25 14.82 -15.60
CA LEU A 79 0.50 15.63 -16.56
C LEU A 79 -0.27 14.75 -17.53
N ARG A 80 0.32 13.66 -18.03
CA ARG A 80 -0.40 12.71 -18.91
C ARG A 80 -1.59 12.06 -18.21
N ALA A 81 -1.43 11.66 -16.95
CA ALA A 81 -2.50 11.09 -16.13
C ALA A 81 -3.65 12.09 -15.93
N ARG A 82 -3.32 13.37 -15.69
CA ARG A 82 -4.32 14.44 -15.49
C ARG A 82 -5.00 14.84 -16.80
N ALA A 83 -4.25 15.00 -17.88
CA ALA A 83 -4.76 15.43 -19.17
C ALA A 83 -5.61 14.36 -19.87
N GLY A 84 -5.30 13.09 -19.64
CA GLY A 84 -6.07 11.97 -20.17
C GLY A 84 -7.14 11.48 -19.19
N LEU A 85 -6.81 10.46 -18.42
CA LEU A 85 -7.78 9.73 -17.60
C LEU A 85 -8.55 10.61 -16.62
N LEU A 86 -7.86 11.47 -15.86
CA LEU A 86 -8.54 12.32 -14.86
C LEU A 86 -9.54 13.26 -15.52
N ARG A 87 -9.14 13.92 -16.61
CA ARG A 87 -10.01 14.82 -17.35
C ARG A 87 -11.23 14.10 -17.91
N ASP A 88 -11.02 12.94 -18.54
CA ASP A 88 -12.06 12.25 -19.28
C ASP A 88 -13.02 11.46 -18.38
N THR A 89 -12.54 10.93 -17.26
CA THR A 89 -13.36 10.17 -16.29
C THR A 89 -13.88 11.00 -15.13
N GLY A 90 -13.25 12.14 -14.83
CA GLY A 90 -13.59 12.99 -13.69
C GLY A 90 -13.32 12.35 -12.33
N ALA A 91 -12.48 11.30 -12.27
CA ALA A 91 -12.21 10.51 -11.06
C ALA A 91 -11.30 11.26 -10.06
N ALA A 92 -11.78 12.39 -9.55
CA ALA A 92 -11.08 13.21 -8.56
C ALA A 92 -11.61 12.93 -7.15
N ILE A 93 -10.69 12.94 -6.16
CA ILE A 93 -11.10 12.88 -4.74
C ILE A 93 -11.91 14.11 -4.37
N SER A 94 -12.97 13.93 -3.56
CA SER A 94 -13.71 15.09 -3.05
C SER A 94 -12.85 15.94 -2.10
N PRO A 95 -13.03 17.27 -2.05
CA PRO A 95 -12.28 18.12 -1.13
C PRO A 95 -12.42 17.70 0.33
N PHE A 96 -13.60 17.24 0.74
CA PHE A 96 -13.84 16.75 2.10
C PHE A 96 -13.02 15.50 2.40
N ASN A 97 -13.01 14.50 1.51
CA ASN A 97 -12.20 13.29 1.69
C ASN A 97 -10.69 13.61 1.68
N ALA A 98 -10.27 14.56 0.86
CA ALA A 98 -8.88 15.02 0.87
C ALA A 98 -8.50 15.65 2.22
N TRP A 99 -9.36 16.50 2.78
CA TRP A 99 -9.17 17.09 4.09
C TRP A 99 -9.10 16.04 5.20
N VAL A 100 -10.02 15.06 5.21
CA VAL A 100 -10.01 13.95 6.18
C VAL A 100 -8.70 13.15 6.08
N ALA A 101 -8.22 12.88 4.86
CA ALA A 101 -6.95 12.20 4.67
C ALA A 101 -5.76 13.00 5.21
N LEU A 102 -5.75 14.32 5.00
CA LEU A 102 -4.72 15.21 5.55
C LEU A 102 -4.70 15.18 7.08
N GLN A 103 -5.87 15.23 7.74
CA GLN A 103 -5.96 15.09 9.20
C GLN A 103 -5.37 13.74 9.68
N GLY A 104 -5.59 12.66 8.92
CA GLY A 104 -5.00 11.36 9.22
C GLY A 104 -3.47 11.34 9.13
N ILE A 105 -2.89 12.11 8.21
CA ILE A 105 -1.45 12.20 8.00
C ILE A 105 -0.73 12.81 9.21
N ASP A 106 -1.32 13.78 9.90
CA ASP A 106 -0.73 14.45 11.05
C ASP A 106 -0.32 13.48 12.17
N THR A 107 -1.06 12.39 12.34
CA THR A 107 -0.77 11.36 13.35
C THR A 107 -0.19 10.08 12.77
N LEU A 108 0.08 10.03 11.46
CA LEU A 108 0.46 8.80 10.76
C LEU A 108 1.69 8.13 11.36
N ALA A 109 2.75 8.88 11.63
CA ALA A 109 4.00 8.33 12.15
C ALA A 109 3.79 7.66 13.51
N LEU A 110 3.08 8.33 14.43
CA LEU A 110 2.76 7.81 15.77
C LEU A 110 1.91 6.53 15.69
N ARG A 111 0.89 6.53 14.84
CA ARG A 111 0.01 5.37 14.66
C ARG A 111 0.76 4.19 14.05
N VAL A 112 1.56 4.43 13.02
CA VAL A 112 2.34 3.38 12.36
C VAL A 112 3.36 2.76 13.31
N GLU A 113 4.05 3.55 14.11
CA GLU A 113 4.96 3.04 15.14
C GLU A 113 4.24 2.14 16.13
N LYS A 114 3.09 2.59 16.66
CA LYS A 114 2.29 1.81 17.59
C LYS A 114 1.74 0.52 16.97
N HIS A 115 1.25 0.60 15.74
CA HIS A 115 0.78 -0.58 15.00
C HIS A 115 1.89 -1.63 14.84
N ASN A 116 3.09 -1.20 14.45
CA ASN A 116 4.23 -2.12 14.32
C ASN A 116 4.60 -2.78 15.65
N ALA A 117 4.70 -1.99 16.71
CA ALA A 117 5.02 -2.52 18.04
C ALA A 117 3.97 -3.54 18.51
N ASN A 118 2.69 -3.28 18.27
CA ASN A 118 1.61 -4.18 18.62
C ASN A 118 1.62 -5.45 17.75
N ALA A 119 1.78 -5.31 16.43
CA ALA A 119 1.81 -6.46 15.52
C ALA A 119 2.95 -7.42 15.86
N LYS A 120 4.14 -6.89 16.20
CA LYS A 120 5.25 -7.71 16.63
C LYS A 120 4.92 -8.53 17.87
N LYS A 121 4.36 -7.90 18.91
CA LYS A 121 3.96 -8.59 20.15
C LYS A 121 2.90 -9.67 19.89
N VAL A 122 1.92 -9.38 19.05
CA VAL A 122 0.87 -10.35 18.68
C VAL A 122 1.49 -11.51 17.91
N ALA A 123 2.38 -11.25 16.95
CA ALA A 123 3.05 -12.29 16.17
C ALA A 123 3.92 -13.20 17.05
N GLU A 124 4.68 -12.62 17.98
CA GLU A 124 5.49 -13.37 18.96
C GLU A 124 4.62 -14.25 19.87
N PHE A 125 3.51 -13.74 20.36
CA PHE A 125 2.54 -14.51 21.15
C PHE A 125 1.94 -15.67 20.34
N LEU A 126 1.47 -15.39 19.11
CA LEU A 126 0.88 -16.42 18.27
C LEU A 126 1.88 -17.50 17.85
N ALA A 127 3.15 -17.14 17.65
CA ALA A 127 4.20 -18.09 17.28
C ALA A 127 4.50 -19.14 18.36
N THR A 128 4.12 -18.87 19.60
CA THR A 128 4.30 -19.79 20.73
C THR A 128 3.00 -20.45 21.20
N HIS A 129 1.88 -20.14 20.52
CA HIS A 129 0.57 -20.62 20.96
C HIS A 129 0.26 -22.01 20.37
N ASP A 130 -0.15 -22.96 21.21
CA ASP A 130 -0.39 -24.37 20.88
C ASP A 130 -1.48 -24.59 19.80
N LYS A 131 -2.42 -23.66 19.68
CA LYS A 131 -3.50 -23.70 18.68
C LYS A 131 -3.15 -22.99 17.36
N VAL A 132 -1.90 -22.55 17.19
CA VAL A 132 -1.42 -21.88 15.97
C VAL A 132 -0.38 -22.77 15.30
N ALA A 133 -0.63 -23.13 14.05
CA ALA A 133 0.27 -23.97 13.29
C ALA A 133 1.41 -23.17 12.63
N LYS A 134 1.13 -21.94 12.21
CA LYS A 134 2.09 -21.09 11.52
C LYS A 134 1.73 -19.61 11.68
N VAL A 135 2.73 -18.76 11.75
CA VAL A 135 2.57 -17.29 11.70
C VAL A 135 3.41 -16.73 10.56
N ASN A 136 2.78 -15.96 9.69
CA ASN A 136 3.43 -15.25 8.60
C ASN A 136 3.56 -13.76 8.99
N TYR A 137 4.74 -13.38 9.47
CA TYR A 137 5.08 -12.01 9.81
C TYR A 137 6.56 -11.75 9.55
N ALA A 138 6.85 -10.71 8.78
CA ALA A 138 8.23 -10.41 8.36
C ALA A 138 9.17 -10.10 9.54
N GLY A 139 8.64 -9.65 10.66
CA GLY A 139 9.41 -9.27 11.85
C GLY A 139 9.69 -10.39 12.84
N LEU A 140 9.25 -11.62 12.59
CA LEU A 140 9.59 -12.77 13.45
C LEU A 140 11.02 -13.23 13.22
N GLU A 141 11.65 -13.71 14.29
CA GLU A 141 12.91 -14.44 14.20
C GLU A 141 12.71 -15.70 13.32
N GLY A 142 13.63 -15.93 12.39
CA GLY A 142 13.48 -17.03 11.41
C GLY A 142 12.55 -16.72 10.22
N SER A 143 11.99 -15.53 10.11
CA SER A 143 11.23 -15.12 8.93
C SER A 143 12.09 -15.16 7.66
N PRO A 144 11.62 -15.73 6.54
CA PRO A 144 12.37 -15.75 5.28
C PRO A 144 12.60 -14.34 4.70
N TYR A 145 11.88 -13.35 5.19
CA TYR A 145 11.97 -11.94 4.73
C TYR A 145 12.94 -11.10 5.56
N LYS A 146 13.52 -11.63 6.64
CA LYS A 146 14.40 -10.89 7.55
C LYS A 146 15.63 -10.33 6.83
N ALA A 147 16.32 -11.16 6.06
CA ALA A 147 17.49 -10.73 5.28
C ALA A 147 17.16 -9.61 4.27
N THR A 148 15.98 -9.66 3.64
CA THR A 148 15.51 -8.61 2.73
C THR A 148 15.23 -7.32 3.47
N GLN A 149 14.60 -7.39 4.64
CA GLN A 149 14.33 -6.22 5.48
C GLN A 149 15.63 -5.53 5.92
N GLU A 150 16.63 -6.30 6.35
CA GLU A 150 17.94 -5.81 6.75
C GLU A 150 18.66 -5.16 5.55
N LYS A 151 18.65 -5.81 4.39
CA LYS A 151 19.24 -5.28 3.14
C LYS A 151 18.61 -3.94 2.73
N LEU A 152 17.30 -3.79 2.94
CA LEU A 152 16.57 -2.56 2.61
C LEU A 152 16.67 -1.49 3.71
N GLY A 153 17.30 -1.79 4.85
CA GLY A 153 17.44 -0.85 5.97
C GLY A 153 16.11 -0.44 6.59
N LEU A 154 15.09 -1.29 6.53
CA LEU A 154 13.75 -0.96 7.02
C LEU A 154 13.71 -1.00 8.55
N LYS A 155 13.33 0.11 9.17
CA LYS A 155 13.15 0.23 10.62
C LYS A 155 11.99 -0.63 11.14
N TYR A 156 10.97 -0.82 10.32
CA TYR A 156 9.73 -1.50 10.69
C TYR A 156 9.38 -2.60 9.68
N THR A 157 8.70 -3.64 10.14
CA THR A 157 8.31 -4.81 9.35
C THR A 157 6.87 -4.80 8.87
N GLY A 158 6.14 -3.76 9.22
CA GLY A 158 4.72 -3.65 8.93
C GLY A 158 3.85 -4.09 10.11
N SER A 159 2.55 -3.88 9.97
CA SER A 159 1.56 -4.15 11.01
C SER A 159 0.48 -5.15 10.57
N VAL A 160 0.74 -5.86 9.49
CA VAL A 160 -0.15 -6.91 8.96
C VAL A 160 0.57 -8.24 9.11
N LEU A 161 -0.13 -9.20 9.67
CA LEU A 161 0.31 -10.58 9.81
C LEU A 161 -0.82 -11.53 9.43
N SER A 162 -0.47 -12.75 9.09
CA SER A 162 -1.43 -13.85 8.98
C SER A 162 -0.95 -15.04 9.80
N PHE A 163 -1.88 -15.92 10.16
CA PHE A 163 -1.56 -17.14 10.86
C PHE A 163 -2.55 -18.25 10.53
N ASP A 164 -2.10 -19.48 10.65
CA ASP A 164 -2.88 -20.68 10.41
C ASP A 164 -3.23 -21.31 11.76
N ILE A 165 -4.51 -21.64 11.97
CA ILE A 165 -4.97 -22.31 13.18
C ILE A 165 -4.59 -23.80 13.08
N ALA A 166 -4.10 -24.38 14.17
CA ALA A 166 -3.76 -25.80 14.23
C ALA A 166 -5.01 -26.67 14.03
N GLY A 167 -4.89 -27.73 13.24
CA GLY A 167 -5.97 -28.65 12.90
C GLY A 167 -5.99 -29.01 11.41
N ASP A 168 -7.14 -29.40 10.92
CA ASP A 168 -7.33 -29.68 9.49
C ASP A 168 -7.28 -28.37 8.70
N GLN A 169 -6.26 -28.22 7.87
CA GLN A 169 -6.01 -27.00 7.09
C GLN A 169 -7.04 -26.81 5.95
N ASP A 170 -7.74 -27.86 5.55
CA ASP A 170 -8.80 -27.80 4.55
C ASP A 170 -10.15 -27.40 5.16
N ASP A 171 -10.27 -27.40 6.50
CA ASP A 171 -11.47 -27.00 7.21
C ASP A 171 -11.43 -25.51 7.65
N LYS A 172 -12.15 -24.68 6.91
CA LYS A 172 -12.34 -23.25 7.25
C LYS A 172 -13.13 -23.02 8.54
N THR A 173 -13.76 -24.06 9.08
CA THR A 173 -14.64 -23.97 10.27
C THR A 173 -13.87 -23.45 11.49
N ALA A 174 -12.62 -23.87 11.67
CA ALA A 174 -11.79 -23.40 12.77
C ALA A 174 -11.51 -21.88 12.68
N ALA A 175 -11.22 -21.39 11.49
CA ALA A 175 -11.01 -19.95 11.25
C ALA A 175 -12.30 -19.15 11.48
N TRP A 176 -13.44 -19.63 11.02
CA TRP A 176 -14.74 -18.98 11.26
C TRP A 176 -15.09 -18.95 12.76
N LYS A 177 -14.92 -20.06 13.49
CA LYS A 177 -15.13 -20.09 14.93
C LYS A 177 -14.22 -19.11 15.68
N PHE A 178 -12.98 -18.96 15.23
CA PHE A 178 -12.07 -17.97 15.78
C PHE A 178 -12.59 -16.55 15.54
N ILE A 179 -13.00 -16.23 14.30
CA ILE A 179 -13.52 -14.90 13.94
C ILE A 179 -14.79 -14.59 14.76
N ASP A 180 -15.72 -15.52 14.86
CA ASP A 180 -16.98 -15.36 15.59
C ASP A 180 -16.76 -15.18 17.11
N ALA A 181 -15.69 -15.75 17.64
CA ALA A 181 -15.33 -15.62 19.06
C ALA A 181 -14.63 -14.29 19.38
N LEU A 182 -14.19 -13.53 18.39
CA LEU A 182 -13.56 -12.23 18.61
C LEU A 182 -14.57 -11.24 19.19
N LYS A 183 -14.14 -10.47 20.20
CA LYS A 183 -14.92 -9.38 20.79
C LYS A 183 -14.25 -8.05 20.47
N PRO A 184 -14.33 -7.56 19.24
CA PRO A 184 -13.70 -6.30 18.88
C PRO A 184 -14.32 -5.15 19.64
N VAL A 185 -13.49 -4.28 20.20
CA VAL A 185 -13.93 -3.18 21.08
C VAL A 185 -14.61 -2.06 20.27
N SER A 186 -14.26 -1.92 18.98
CA SER A 186 -14.92 -0.95 18.08
C SER A 186 -14.58 -1.25 16.62
N TYR A 187 -15.43 -0.84 15.69
CA TYR A 187 -15.22 -0.90 14.23
C TYR A 187 -15.01 -2.31 13.67
N THR A 188 -16.01 -3.16 13.80
CA THR A 188 -16.01 -4.52 13.23
C THR A 188 -15.62 -4.53 11.74
N HIS A 189 -16.09 -3.54 10.98
CA HIS A 189 -15.76 -3.40 9.55
C HIS A 189 -14.33 -2.93 9.24
N LEU A 190 -13.60 -2.37 10.21
CA LEU A 190 -12.17 -2.05 10.06
C LEU A 190 -11.27 -3.24 10.40
N THR A 191 -11.76 -4.15 11.22
CA THR A 191 -11.03 -5.37 11.58
C THR A 191 -11.28 -6.50 10.56
N LEU A 192 -12.47 -6.58 10.00
CA LEU A 192 -12.82 -7.59 8.99
C LEU A 192 -11.88 -7.59 7.76
N PRO A 193 -11.53 -6.48 7.11
CA PRO A 193 -10.56 -6.50 6.03
C PRO A 193 -9.16 -6.94 6.46
N THR A 194 -8.79 -6.70 7.70
CA THR A 194 -7.51 -7.13 8.26
C THR A 194 -7.50 -8.63 8.55
N ILE A 195 -8.62 -9.16 8.98
CA ILE A 195 -8.82 -10.59 9.25
C ILE A 195 -9.09 -11.37 7.96
N CYS A 196 -9.82 -10.80 7.01
CA CYS A 196 -10.08 -11.42 5.70
C CYS A 196 -8.92 -11.30 4.70
N SER A 197 -7.86 -10.60 5.06
CA SER A 197 -6.58 -10.61 4.31
C SER A 197 -5.68 -11.78 4.75
N VAL A 198 -6.21 -12.65 5.57
CA VAL A 198 -5.59 -13.89 6.09
C VAL A 198 -5.91 -15.05 5.18
#